data_5204723429544fd718dbaeb1c7af9b48
#
_entry.id   5204723429544fd718dbaeb1c7af9b48
#
_cell.length_a   1.000
_cell.length_b   1.000
_cell.length_c   1.000
_cell.angle_alpha   90.00
_cell.angle_beta   90.00
_cell.angle_gamma   90.00
#
_symmetry.space_group_name_H-M   'P 1'
#
loop_
_entity.id
_entity.type
_entity.pdbx_description
1 polymer ?
#
loop_
_entity_poly.entity_id
_entity_poly.type
_entity_poly.pdbx_seq_one_letter_code
_entity_poly.pdbx_strand_id
1 'polypeptide(L)'
;MLNTIGLAIVGVIVAYILLTLLEANPDNTVAILVRQLAEYFNLGLANLFLLDDPRWMIGLNYGVAALIWLAITTVVVRLVRRV
;
A
#
# COMPACT_ATOMS: atom_id res chain seq x y z
N MET A 1 14.86 -7.29 -10.19
CA MET A 1 14.72 -7.70 -8.80
C MET A 1 14.13 -6.59 -7.92
N LEU A 2 14.75 -5.41 -7.85
CA LEU A 2 14.20 -4.28 -7.10
C LEU A 2 12.80 -3.88 -7.57
N ASN A 3 12.57 -3.90 -8.88
CA ASN A 3 11.28 -3.62 -9.47
C ASN A 3 10.21 -4.61 -8.98
N THR A 4 10.55 -5.90 -8.89
CA THR A 4 9.63 -6.92 -8.40
C THR A 4 9.28 -6.69 -6.93
N ILE A 5 10.24 -6.35 -6.10
CA ILE A 5 10.01 -6.08 -4.67
C ILE A 5 9.10 -4.86 -4.52
N GLY A 6 9.40 -3.77 -5.23
CA GLY A 6 8.58 -2.57 -5.17
C GLY A 6 7.15 -2.80 -5.62
N LEU A 7 6.97 -3.55 -6.71
CA LEU A 7 5.64 -3.89 -7.20
C LEU A 7 4.89 -4.82 -6.23
N ALA A 8 5.60 -5.72 -5.55
CA ALA A 8 4.98 -6.57 -4.55
C ALA A 8 4.44 -5.74 -3.37
N ILE A 9 5.20 -4.75 -2.91
CA ILE A 9 4.77 -3.84 -1.84
C ILE A 9 3.54 -3.05 -2.29
N VAL A 10 3.57 -2.47 -3.48
CA VAL A 10 2.43 -1.73 -4.04
C VAL A 10 1.22 -2.66 -4.15
N GLY A 11 1.42 -3.90 -4.61
CA GLY A 11 0.35 -4.88 -4.72
C GLY A 11 -0.31 -5.19 -3.39
N VAL A 12 0.49 -5.33 -2.32
CA VAL A 12 -0.05 -5.56 -0.97
C VAL A 12 -0.91 -4.38 -0.52
N ILE A 13 -0.43 -3.16 -0.72
CA ILE A 13 -1.16 -1.96 -0.32
C ILE A 13 -2.46 -1.83 -1.11
N VAL A 14 -2.42 -2.05 -2.43
CA VAL A 14 -3.61 -2.00 -3.28
C VAL A 14 -4.61 -3.09 -2.87
N ALA A 15 -4.12 -4.30 -2.57
CA ALA A 15 -4.98 -5.37 -2.10
C ALA A 15 -5.69 -5.00 -0.80
N TYR A 16 -5.00 -4.37 0.13
CA TYR A 16 -5.62 -3.91 1.38
C TYR A 16 -6.70 -2.87 1.11
N ILE A 17 -6.43 -1.91 0.22
CA ILE A 17 -7.42 -0.90 -0.15
C ILE A 17 -8.67 -1.56 -0.73
N LEU A 18 -8.49 -2.49 -1.67
CA LEU A 18 -9.61 -3.18 -2.30
C LEU A 18 -10.41 -4.01 -1.30
N LEU A 19 -9.73 -4.76 -0.43
CA LEU A 19 -10.41 -5.54 0.60
C LEU A 19 -11.23 -4.65 1.54
N THR A 20 -10.70 -3.47 1.87
CA THR A 20 -11.38 -2.52 2.73
C THR A 20 -12.60 -1.91 2.05
N LEU A 21 -12.45 -1.46 0.79
CA LEU A 21 -13.55 -0.85 0.05
C LEU A 21 -14.66 -1.84 -0.27
N LEU A 22 -14.30 -3.11 -0.50
CA LEU A 22 -15.26 -4.17 -0.78
C LEU A 22 -15.85 -4.78 0.50
N GLU A 23 -15.43 -4.27 1.66
CA GLU A 23 -15.91 -4.73 2.97
C GLU A 23 -15.69 -6.24 3.16
N ALA A 24 -14.50 -6.72 2.74
CA ALA A 24 -14.14 -8.11 2.94
C ALA A 24 -14.13 -8.47 4.43
N ASN A 25 -14.43 -9.73 4.73
CA ASN A 25 -14.49 -10.20 6.11
C ASN A 25 -13.14 -9.95 6.83
N PRO A 26 -13.11 -9.09 7.86
CA PRO A 26 -11.86 -8.78 8.57
C PRO A 26 -11.28 -9.97 9.34
N ASP A 27 -12.08 -11.00 9.59
CA ASP A 27 -11.61 -12.20 10.31
C ASP A 27 -10.98 -13.23 9.36
N ASN A 28 -11.01 -13.00 8.05
CA ASN A 28 -10.36 -13.88 7.09
C ASN A 28 -8.84 -13.80 7.26
N THR A 29 -8.17 -14.96 7.31
CA THR A 29 -6.73 -15.04 7.52
C THR A 29 -5.95 -14.23 6.47
N VAL A 30 -6.36 -14.31 5.20
CA VAL A 30 -5.70 -13.56 4.13
C VAL A 30 -5.89 -12.06 4.34
N ALA A 31 -7.10 -11.63 4.71
CA ALA A 31 -7.37 -10.21 4.97
C ALA A 31 -6.53 -9.68 6.15
N ILE A 32 -6.38 -10.47 7.21
CA ILE A 32 -5.56 -10.10 8.36
C ILE A 32 -4.09 -9.96 7.94
N LEU A 33 -3.58 -10.91 7.18
CA LEU A 33 -2.19 -10.88 6.70
C LEU A 33 -1.94 -9.67 5.81
N VAL A 34 -2.83 -9.41 4.85
CA VAL A 34 -2.72 -8.27 3.94
C VAL A 34 -2.74 -6.96 4.73
N ARG A 35 -3.63 -6.84 5.73
CA ARG A 35 -3.70 -5.64 6.56
C ARG A 35 -2.39 -5.43 7.32
N GLN A 36 -1.84 -6.47 7.93
CA GLN A 36 -0.59 -6.36 8.69
C GLN A 36 0.57 -5.93 7.79
N LEU A 37 0.67 -6.50 6.60
CA LEU A 37 1.70 -6.12 5.65
C LEU A 37 1.53 -4.69 5.16
N ALA A 38 0.29 -4.28 4.86
CA ALA A 38 0.03 -2.92 4.42
C ALA A 38 0.35 -1.90 5.51
N GLU A 39 0.00 -2.19 6.76
CA GLU A 39 0.35 -1.32 7.88
C GLU A 39 1.85 -1.18 8.05
N TYR A 40 2.60 -2.24 7.79
CA TYR A 40 4.05 -2.20 7.86
C TYR A 40 4.65 -1.28 6.80
N PHE A 41 4.06 -1.24 5.61
CA PHE A 41 4.59 -0.50 4.47
C PHE A 41 3.88 0.84 4.21
N ASN A 42 3.05 1.32 5.14
CA ASN A 42 2.27 2.53 4.90
C ASN A 42 3.09 3.82 4.98
N LEU A 43 4.37 3.75 5.29
CA LEU A 43 5.29 4.90 5.38
C LEU A 43 4.85 5.93 6.44
N GLY A 44 4.05 5.52 7.42
CA GLY A 44 3.53 6.43 8.43
C GLY A 44 2.40 7.33 7.93
N LEU A 45 1.84 7.04 6.75
CA LEU A 45 0.82 7.88 6.12
C LEU A 45 -0.61 7.47 6.44
N ALA A 46 -0.82 6.50 7.34
CA ALA A 46 -2.16 5.99 7.63
C ALA A 46 -3.12 7.07 8.14
N ASN A 47 -2.61 8.15 8.70
CA ASN A 47 -3.40 9.24 9.24
C ASN A 47 -3.18 10.56 8.48
N LEU A 48 -2.69 10.49 7.24
CA LEU A 48 -2.38 11.69 6.45
C LEU A 48 -3.65 12.52 6.19
N PHE A 49 -4.72 11.87 5.79
CA PHE A 49 -6.02 12.49 5.62
C PHE A 49 -6.98 11.92 6.66
N LEU A 50 -7.60 12.79 7.44
CA LEU A 50 -8.56 12.38 8.47
C LEU A 50 -9.96 12.55 7.90
N LEU A 51 -10.56 11.43 7.47
CA LEU A 51 -11.89 11.40 6.88
C LEU A 51 -12.86 10.70 7.84
N ASP A 52 -14.14 11.05 7.73
CA ASP A 52 -15.18 10.46 8.57
C ASP A 52 -15.41 8.99 8.25
N ASP A 53 -15.32 8.61 6.98
CA ASP A 53 -15.51 7.23 6.54
C ASP A 53 -14.18 6.48 6.60
N PRO A 54 -14.05 5.44 7.46
CA PRO A 54 -12.80 4.71 7.58
C PRO A 54 -12.33 4.06 6.27
N ARG A 55 -13.28 3.65 5.42
CA ARG A 55 -12.92 3.03 4.13
C ARG A 55 -12.20 4.00 3.21
N TRP A 56 -12.74 5.21 3.10
CA TRP A 56 -12.14 6.24 2.26
C TRP A 56 -10.86 6.79 2.87
N MET A 57 -10.81 6.87 4.21
CA MET A 57 -9.58 7.25 4.89
C MET A 57 -8.45 6.29 4.55
N ILE A 58 -8.69 4.98 4.65
CA ILE A 58 -7.71 3.97 4.27
C ILE A 58 -7.40 4.07 2.78
N GLY A 59 -8.41 4.20 1.92
CA GLY A 59 -8.22 4.28 0.47
C GLY A 59 -7.30 5.42 0.07
N LEU A 60 -7.54 6.62 0.60
CA LEU A 60 -6.71 7.78 0.27
C LEU A 60 -5.32 7.68 0.89
N ASN A 61 -5.22 7.36 2.18
CA ASN A 61 -3.93 7.35 2.87
C ASN A 61 -3.00 6.27 2.33
N TYR A 62 -3.51 5.06 2.17
CA TYR A 62 -2.71 3.97 1.60
C TYR A 62 -2.51 4.12 0.11
N GLY A 63 -3.44 4.77 -0.60
CA GLY A 63 -3.26 5.11 -2.01
C GLY A 63 -2.08 6.04 -2.22
N VAL A 64 -1.93 7.06 -1.38
CA VAL A 64 -0.77 7.95 -1.42
C VAL A 64 0.51 7.16 -1.14
N ALA A 65 0.49 6.27 -0.13
CA ALA A 65 1.65 5.43 0.17
C ALA A 65 2.04 4.56 -1.02
N ALA A 66 1.06 3.97 -1.71
CA ALA A 66 1.32 3.16 -2.90
C ALA A 66 1.96 3.98 -4.02
N LEU A 67 1.48 5.20 -4.25
CA LEU A 67 2.06 6.09 -5.25
C LEU A 67 3.49 6.46 -4.91
N ILE A 68 3.78 6.72 -3.64
CA ILE A 68 5.15 7.02 -3.18
C ILE A 68 6.05 5.81 -3.42
N TRP A 69 5.59 4.60 -3.09
CA TRP A 69 6.35 3.38 -3.35
C TRP A 69 6.63 3.18 -4.83
N LEU A 70 5.65 3.49 -5.71
CA LEU A 70 5.86 3.44 -7.16
C LEU A 70 6.95 4.43 -7.59
N ALA A 71 6.88 5.66 -7.08
CA ALA A 71 7.88 6.68 -7.40
C ALA A 71 9.27 6.27 -6.93
N ILE A 72 9.38 5.78 -5.68
CA ILE A 72 10.66 5.31 -5.13
C ILE A 72 11.22 4.17 -6.00
N THR A 73 10.38 3.18 -6.30
CA THR A 73 10.80 2.02 -7.11
C THR A 73 11.29 2.47 -8.48
N THR A 74 10.56 3.37 -9.13
CA THR A 74 10.94 3.87 -10.46
C THR A 74 12.28 4.60 -10.41
N VAL A 75 12.48 5.48 -9.42
CA VAL A 75 13.74 6.23 -9.29
C VAL A 75 14.91 5.29 -9.01
N VAL A 76 14.73 4.35 -8.07
CA VAL A 76 15.79 3.41 -7.71
C VAL A 76 16.18 2.55 -8.91
N VAL A 77 15.19 2.04 -9.64
CA VAL A 77 15.47 1.22 -10.84
C VAL A 77 16.23 2.02 -11.89
N ARG A 78 15.85 3.29 -12.10
CA ARG A 78 16.55 4.16 -13.06
C ARG A 78 18.01 4.39 -12.65
N LEU A 79 18.24 4.66 -11.37
CA LEU A 79 19.60 4.89 -10.86
C LEU A 79 20.46 3.64 -11.01
N VAL A 80 19.91 2.48 -10.69
CA VAL A 80 20.63 1.21 -10.80
C VAL A 80 20.97 0.91 -12.26
N ARG A 81 20.06 1.20 -13.20
CA ARG A 81 20.30 0.95 -14.63
C ARG A 81 21.35 1.87 -15.23
N ARG A 82 21.54 3.05 -14.67
CA ARG A 82 22.56 3.99 -15.14
C ARG A 82 23.96 3.60 -14.71
N VAL A 83 24.05 2.82 -13.66
CA VAL A 83 25.32 2.35 -13.13
C VAL A 83 25.69 1.01 -13.77
#